data_d93f57a9ea3d034e07d536aa62a71536
#
_entry.id   d93f57a9ea3d034e07d536aa62a71536
#
_cell.length_a   1.000
_cell.length_b   1.000
_cell.length_c   1.000
_cell.angle_alpha   90.00
_cell.angle_beta   90.00
_cell.angle_gamma   90.00
#
_symmetry.space_group_name_H-M   'P 1'
#
loop_
_entity.id
_entity.type
_entity.pdbx_description
1 polymer ?
#
loop_
_entity_poly.entity_id
_entity_poly.type
_entity_poly.pdbx_seq_one_letter_code
_entity_poly.pdbx_strand_id
1 'polypeptide(L)'
;KIEGKNGVSYKITVSCGYDIKGKKIIETATFKPDAGLTPKKMEKAAQDFAHEFESRVKSGAAMDGRKVTLQVFADRWIEEYAKPKLQPGTVRKYREELDDKILPAIGHYKLSEIKPHTVNAFFLSLTKDGARKDGKAGGYSKGSITKTRNVLSSILRTATEWEIIDRNPCDKVRIQAESTADKLKFFTPEQAATFLQYIEQPYTVRVGGHTRIDETGKAY
;
A
#
# COMPACT_ATOMS: atom_id res chain seq x y z
N LYS A 1 27.56 -22.68 -9.09
CA LYS A 1 27.80 -24.11 -8.95
C LYS A 1 28.37 -24.35 -7.58
N ILE A 2 27.83 -25.27 -6.81
CA ILE A 2 28.32 -25.71 -5.49
C ILE A 2 28.54 -27.21 -5.57
N GLU A 3 29.73 -27.65 -5.32
CA GLU A 3 30.09 -29.06 -5.27
C GLU A 3 30.15 -29.52 -3.80
N GLY A 4 29.32 -30.48 -3.45
CA GLY A 4 29.24 -31.04 -2.11
C GLY A 4 29.40 -32.56 -2.11
N LYS A 5 29.51 -33.17 -0.93
CA LYS A 5 29.63 -34.62 -0.75
C LYS A 5 28.52 -35.43 -1.43
N ASN A 6 27.35 -34.81 -1.71
CA ASN A 6 26.16 -35.43 -2.30
C ASN A 6 25.89 -35.00 -3.74
N GLY A 7 26.90 -34.53 -4.49
CA GLY A 7 26.77 -34.15 -5.88
C GLY A 7 26.82 -32.66 -6.15
N VAL A 8 26.53 -32.28 -7.40
CA VAL A 8 26.55 -30.90 -7.88
C VAL A 8 25.19 -30.24 -7.65
N SER A 9 25.19 -29.03 -7.11
CA SER A 9 23.99 -28.19 -7.01
C SER A 9 24.28 -26.78 -7.53
N TYR A 10 23.24 -26.11 -8.03
CA TYR A 10 23.31 -24.75 -8.55
C TYR A 10 22.48 -23.84 -7.68
N LYS A 11 23.13 -22.83 -7.08
CA LYS A 11 22.41 -21.75 -6.37
C LYS A 11 22.12 -20.65 -7.37
N ILE A 12 20.83 -20.38 -7.59
CA ILE A 12 20.34 -19.34 -8.47
C ILE A 12 19.85 -18.19 -7.62
N THR A 13 20.21 -16.97 -8.01
CA THR A 13 19.90 -15.76 -7.25
C THR A 13 19.32 -14.73 -8.20
N VAL A 14 18.10 -14.27 -7.93
CA VAL A 14 17.40 -13.24 -8.71
C VAL A 14 17.25 -11.99 -7.84
N SER A 15 17.52 -10.82 -8.43
CA SER A 15 17.35 -9.54 -7.74
C SER A 15 15.91 -9.06 -7.86
N CYS A 16 15.29 -8.72 -6.71
CA CYS A 16 13.93 -8.18 -6.62
C CYS A 16 13.92 -6.68 -6.30
N GLY A 17 15.05 -5.97 -6.53
CA GLY A 17 15.19 -4.53 -6.22
C GLY A 17 15.92 -4.26 -4.91
N TYR A 18 15.67 -3.08 -4.33
CA TYR A 18 16.29 -2.61 -3.09
C TYR A 18 15.21 -2.22 -2.09
N ASP A 19 15.48 -2.41 -0.80
CA ASP A 19 14.62 -1.89 0.27
C ASP A 19 14.85 -0.37 0.49
N ILE A 20 14.03 0.25 1.36
CA ILE A 20 14.15 1.67 1.71
C ILE A 20 15.49 2.07 2.33
N LYS A 21 16.28 1.08 2.80
CA LYS A 21 17.64 1.27 3.35
C LYS A 21 18.72 1.07 2.30
N GLY A 22 18.35 0.87 1.03
CA GLY A 22 19.26 0.61 -0.08
C GLY A 22 19.84 -0.81 -0.08
N LYS A 23 19.33 -1.74 0.74
CA LYS A 23 19.76 -3.12 0.76
C LYS A 23 19.07 -3.90 -0.35
N LYS A 24 19.88 -4.62 -1.14
CA LYS A 24 19.40 -5.44 -2.26
C LYS A 24 18.52 -6.57 -1.76
N ILE A 25 17.30 -6.66 -2.29
CA ILE A 25 16.38 -7.78 -2.04
C ILE A 25 16.68 -8.84 -3.08
N ILE A 26 16.91 -10.07 -2.61
CA ILE A 26 17.27 -11.20 -3.47
C ILE A 26 16.41 -12.41 -3.15
N GLU A 27 15.93 -13.08 -4.19
CA GLU A 27 15.35 -14.42 -4.11
C GLU A 27 16.37 -15.46 -4.53
N THR A 28 16.42 -16.59 -3.80
CA THR A 28 17.35 -17.66 -4.09
C THR A 28 16.65 -19.00 -4.16
N ALA A 29 16.99 -19.78 -5.18
CA ALA A 29 16.59 -21.18 -5.32
C ALA A 29 17.84 -22.06 -5.47
N THR A 30 17.72 -23.30 -4.99
CA THR A 30 18.78 -24.31 -5.19
C THR A 30 18.23 -25.39 -6.12
N PHE A 31 18.87 -25.55 -7.26
CA PHE A 31 18.56 -26.61 -8.23
C PHE A 31 19.56 -27.76 -8.05
N LYS A 32 19.04 -28.98 -7.97
CA LYS A 32 19.84 -30.20 -7.93
C LYS A 32 19.49 -31.00 -9.22
N PRO A 33 20.43 -31.14 -10.14
CA PRO A 33 20.20 -31.96 -11.34
C PRO A 33 20.10 -33.42 -10.97
N ASP A 34 19.38 -34.19 -11.78
CA ASP A 34 19.26 -35.63 -11.61
C ASP A 34 20.63 -36.37 -11.76
N ALA A 35 20.81 -37.41 -10.95
CA ALA A 35 22.00 -38.23 -10.98
C ALA A 35 22.08 -38.96 -12.36
N GLY A 36 23.23 -38.85 -13.02
CA GLY A 36 23.50 -39.51 -14.28
C GLY A 36 23.47 -38.61 -15.52
N LEU A 37 23.19 -37.33 -15.40
CA LEU A 37 23.34 -36.38 -16.48
C LEU A 37 24.81 -36.03 -16.76
N THR A 38 25.14 -35.81 -18.03
CA THR A 38 26.46 -35.28 -18.39
C THR A 38 26.62 -33.85 -17.92
N PRO A 39 27.85 -33.37 -17.60
CA PRO A 39 28.07 -32.00 -17.07
C PRO A 39 27.40 -30.95 -17.96
N LYS A 40 27.43 -31.05 -19.26
CA LYS A 40 26.82 -30.13 -20.24
C LYS A 40 25.28 -30.13 -20.16
N LYS A 41 24.67 -31.31 -19.95
CA LYS A 41 23.22 -31.40 -19.73
C LYS A 41 22.79 -30.87 -18.37
N MET A 42 23.58 -31.05 -17.32
CA MET A 42 23.34 -30.48 -15.99
C MET A 42 23.33 -28.95 -16.03
N GLU A 43 24.30 -28.35 -16.73
CA GLU A 43 24.40 -26.90 -16.89
C GLU A 43 23.22 -26.31 -17.68
N LYS A 44 22.83 -26.99 -18.77
CA LYS A 44 21.65 -26.58 -19.55
C LYS A 44 20.37 -26.64 -18.71
N ALA A 45 20.14 -27.72 -17.98
CA ALA A 45 18.99 -27.86 -17.09
C ALA A 45 18.98 -26.81 -15.97
N ALA A 46 20.17 -26.42 -15.45
CA ALA A 46 20.30 -25.35 -14.48
C ALA A 46 19.99 -23.97 -15.09
N GLN A 47 20.35 -23.73 -16.35
CA GLN A 47 19.99 -22.49 -17.08
C GLN A 47 18.49 -22.42 -17.36
N ASP A 48 17.89 -23.51 -17.82
CA ASP A 48 16.44 -23.59 -18.08
C ASP A 48 15.66 -23.32 -16.78
N PHE A 49 16.05 -23.94 -15.68
CA PHE A 49 15.49 -23.69 -14.36
C PHE A 49 15.71 -22.24 -13.89
N ALA A 50 16.87 -21.64 -14.18
CA ALA A 50 17.16 -20.27 -13.82
C ALA A 50 16.24 -19.29 -14.57
N HIS A 51 16.00 -19.52 -15.87
CA HIS A 51 15.06 -18.73 -16.67
C HIS A 51 13.62 -18.85 -16.17
N GLU A 52 13.19 -20.06 -15.86
CA GLU A 52 11.85 -20.30 -15.31
C GLU A 52 11.70 -19.64 -13.93
N PHE A 53 12.71 -19.78 -13.05
CA PHE A 53 12.73 -19.15 -11.73
C PHE A 53 12.73 -17.63 -11.83
N GLU A 54 13.53 -17.05 -12.71
CA GLU A 54 13.55 -15.60 -12.96
C GLU A 54 12.19 -15.10 -13.49
N SER A 55 11.58 -15.81 -14.40
CA SER A 55 10.25 -15.50 -14.91
C SER A 55 9.19 -15.55 -13.82
N ARG A 56 9.21 -16.59 -12.97
CA ARG A 56 8.31 -16.69 -11.79
C ARG A 56 8.52 -15.56 -10.79
N VAL A 57 9.77 -15.21 -10.49
CA VAL A 57 10.10 -14.11 -9.59
C VAL A 57 9.60 -12.78 -10.16
N LYS A 58 9.84 -12.54 -11.46
CA LYS A 58 9.39 -11.31 -12.15
C LYS A 58 7.88 -11.25 -12.33
N SER A 59 7.20 -12.37 -12.57
CA SER A 59 5.74 -12.42 -12.70
C SER A 59 4.98 -12.40 -11.37
N GLY A 60 5.69 -12.43 -10.24
CA GLY A 60 5.07 -12.46 -8.91
C GLY A 60 4.60 -13.82 -8.43
N ALA A 61 4.56 -14.84 -9.32
CA ALA A 61 4.18 -16.20 -8.96
C ALA A 61 5.13 -16.89 -7.97
N ALA A 62 6.31 -16.29 -7.71
CA ALA A 62 7.29 -16.77 -6.74
C ALA A 62 7.35 -15.93 -5.46
N MET A 63 6.40 -14.99 -5.25
CA MET A 63 6.35 -14.20 -4.01
C MET A 63 5.91 -15.10 -2.85
N ASP A 64 6.88 -15.65 -2.12
CA ASP A 64 6.60 -16.29 -0.84
C ASP A 64 6.33 -15.22 0.21
N GLY A 65 5.10 -15.14 0.73
CA GLY A 65 4.70 -14.21 1.78
C GLY A 65 5.55 -14.32 3.06
N ARG A 66 6.32 -15.41 3.22
CA ARG A 66 7.29 -15.60 4.32
C ARG A 66 8.59 -14.83 4.12
N LYS A 67 8.84 -14.33 2.90
CA LYS A 67 10.08 -13.63 2.55
C LYS A 67 9.85 -12.18 2.20
N VAL A 68 8.68 -11.87 1.62
CA VAL A 68 8.34 -10.54 1.12
C VAL A 68 7.72 -9.69 2.22
N THR A 69 8.25 -8.48 2.41
CA THR A 69 7.69 -7.49 3.34
C THR A 69 6.52 -6.74 2.72
N LEU A 70 5.66 -6.16 3.58
CA LEU A 70 4.56 -5.31 3.12
C LEU A 70 5.05 -4.13 2.28
N GLN A 71 6.19 -3.53 2.61
CA GLN A 71 6.80 -2.44 1.85
C GLN A 71 7.03 -2.85 0.40
N VAL A 72 7.76 -3.95 0.19
CA VAL A 72 8.11 -4.45 -1.15
C VAL A 72 6.87 -4.83 -1.94
N PHE A 73 5.91 -5.48 -1.28
CA PHE A 73 4.65 -5.84 -1.92
C PHE A 73 3.81 -4.62 -2.29
N ALA A 74 3.73 -3.61 -1.41
CA ALA A 74 2.96 -2.39 -1.67
C ALA A 74 3.53 -1.59 -2.85
N ASP A 75 4.86 -1.46 -2.96
CA ASP A 75 5.50 -0.80 -4.09
C ASP A 75 5.16 -1.51 -5.41
N ARG A 76 5.25 -2.83 -5.42
CA ARG A 76 4.88 -3.64 -6.57
C ARG A 76 3.38 -3.56 -6.89
N TRP A 77 2.53 -3.62 -5.87
CA TRP A 77 1.08 -3.48 -6.02
C TRP A 77 0.69 -2.14 -6.66
N ILE A 78 1.36 -1.05 -6.30
CA ILE A 78 1.14 0.26 -6.93
C ILE A 78 1.44 0.20 -8.42
N GLU A 79 2.58 -0.40 -8.81
CA GLU A 79 3.00 -0.44 -10.21
C GLU A 79 2.14 -1.40 -11.05
N GLU A 80 1.92 -2.62 -10.56
CA GLU A 80 1.33 -3.69 -11.35
C GLU A 80 -0.21 -3.75 -11.27
N TYR A 81 -0.79 -3.26 -10.17
CA TYR A 81 -2.24 -3.30 -9.96
C TYR A 81 -2.89 -1.92 -9.95
N ALA A 82 -2.38 -1.00 -9.11
CA ALA A 82 -3.07 0.26 -8.87
C ALA A 82 -2.99 1.21 -10.07
N LYS A 83 -1.80 1.42 -10.64
CA LYS A 83 -1.63 2.31 -11.80
C LYS A 83 -2.43 1.88 -13.03
N PRO A 84 -2.47 0.59 -13.42
CA PRO A 84 -3.28 0.15 -14.55
C PRO A 84 -4.79 0.19 -14.34
N LYS A 85 -5.27 0.05 -13.10
CA LYS A 85 -6.69 -0.15 -12.79
C LYS A 85 -7.40 1.04 -12.15
N LEU A 86 -6.64 1.95 -11.50
CA LEU A 86 -7.20 3.05 -10.73
C LEU A 86 -6.88 4.40 -11.37
N GLN A 87 -7.76 5.38 -11.11
CA GLN A 87 -7.53 6.76 -11.53
C GLN A 87 -6.27 7.34 -10.86
N PRO A 88 -5.47 8.19 -11.54
CA PRO A 88 -4.23 8.75 -11.01
C PRO A 88 -4.39 9.43 -9.64
N GLY A 89 -5.50 10.14 -9.43
CA GLY A 89 -5.82 10.77 -8.15
C GLY A 89 -6.02 9.76 -7.00
N THR A 90 -6.57 8.57 -7.30
CA THR A 90 -6.74 7.49 -6.33
C THR A 90 -5.39 6.85 -6.00
N VAL A 91 -4.56 6.59 -7.01
CA VAL A 91 -3.21 6.05 -6.82
C VAL A 91 -2.38 6.96 -5.92
N ARG A 92 -2.43 8.29 -6.16
CA ARG A 92 -1.74 9.28 -5.32
C ARG A 92 -2.21 9.20 -3.86
N LYS A 93 -3.53 9.19 -3.62
CA LYS A 93 -4.09 9.07 -2.26
C LYS A 93 -3.70 7.76 -1.56
N TYR A 94 -3.63 6.66 -2.31
CA TYR A 94 -3.18 5.39 -1.77
C TYR A 94 -1.70 5.44 -1.38
N ARG A 95 -0.87 6.05 -2.23
CA ARG A 95 0.55 6.24 -1.93
C ARG A 95 0.75 7.12 -0.68
N GLU A 96 0.02 8.23 -0.56
CA GLU A 96 0.04 9.09 0.62
C GLU A 96 -0.31 8.30 1.91
N GLU A 97 -1.40 7.51 1.90
CA GLU A 97 -1.78 6.69 3.06
C GLU A 97 -0.73 5.62 3.39
N LEU A 98 -0.11 5.02 2.38
CA LEU A 98 0.98 4.07 2.55
C LEU A 98 2.20 4.73 3.21
N ASP A 99 2.72 5.80 2.62
CA ASP A 99 3.96 6.45 3.05
C ASP A 99 3.81 7.16 4.39
N ASP A 100 2.63 7.71 4.66
CA ASP A 100 2.40 8.48 5.88
C ASP A 100 2.08 7.64 7.11
N LYS A 101 1.37 6.52 6.94
CA LYS A 101 0.80 5.79 8.07
C LYS A 101 1.16 4.31 8.08
N ILE A 102 0.98 3.62 6.94
CA ILE A 102 1.04 2.15 6.90
C ILE A 102 2.48 1.67 6.93
N LEU A 103 3.30 2.12 6.00
CA LEU A 103 4.66 1.62 5.80
C LEU A 103 5.60 1.98 6.96
N PRO A 104 5.56 3.17 7.56
CA PRO A 104 6.36 3.47 8.73
C PRO A 104 6.05 2.56 9.93
N ALA A 105 4.79 2.14 10.08
CA ALA A 105 4.34 1.34 11.22
C ALA A 105 4.53 -0.16 11.00
N ILE A 106 4.11 -0.69 9.85
CA ILE A 106 4.04 -2.13 9.59
C ILE A 106 4.70 -2.57 8.28
N GLY A 107 5.33 -1.67 7.52
CA GLY A 107 5.96 -1.97 6.23
C GLY A 107 7.10 -2.99 6.30
N HIS A 108 7.78 -3.07 7.44
CA HIS A 108 8.89 -3.99 7.70
C HIS A 108 8.45 -5.45 7.98
N TYR A 109 7.17 -5.67 8.33
CA TYR A 109 6.66 -7.01 8.55
C TYR A 109 6.57 -7.80 7.24
N LYS A 110 6.88 -9.08 7.29
CA LYS A 110 6.60 -10.01 6.20
C LYS A 110 5.09 -10.21 6.07
N LEU A 111 4.59 -10.39 4.86
CA LEU A 111 3.15 -10.54 4.62
C LEU A 111 2.54 -11.67 5.45
N SER A 112 3.25 -12.80 5.59
CA SER A 112 2.82 -13.95 6.41
C SER A 112 2.77 -13.66 7.92
N GLU A 113 3.49 -12.64 8.40
CA GLU A 113 3.56 -12.23 9.80
C GLU A 113 2.46 -11.21 10.17
N ILE A 114 1.83 -10.60 9.16
CA ILE A 114 0.74 -9.64 9.38
C ILE A 114 -0.52 -10.42 9.75
N LYS A 115 -0.76 -10.53 11.05
CA LYS A 115 -1.93 -11.20 11.62
C LYS A 115 -3.00 -10.18 12.04
N PRO A 116 -4.26 -10.59 12.29
CA PRO A 116 -5.30 -9.68 12.75
C PRO A 116 -4.94 -8.86 13.99
N HIS A 117 -4.16 -9.44 14.93
CA HIS A 117 -3.70 -8.71 16.12
C HIS A 117 -2.70 -7.59 15.77
N THR A 118 -1.79 -7.83 14.79
CA THR A 118 -0.84 -6.81 14.32
C THR A 118 -1.57 -5.64 13.67
N VAL A 119 -2.58 -5.94 12.84
CA VAL A 119 -3.45 -4.93 12.19
C VAL A 119 -4.25 -4.16 13.23
N ASN A 120 -4.81 -4.83 14.23
CA ASN A 120 -5.54 -4.20 15.33
C ASN A 120 -4.64 -3.27 16.15
N ALA A 121 -3.43 -3.71 16.52
CA ALA A 121 -2.46 -2.91 17.23
C ALA A 121 -2.05 -1.66 16.43
N PHE A 122 -1.88 -1.80 15.12
CA PHE A 122 -1.61 -0.69 14.22
C PHE A 122 -2.76 0.34 14.24
N PHE A 123 -4.02 -0.07 14.08
CA PHE A 123 -5.13 0.88 14.12
C PHE A 123 -5.31 1.53 15.50
N LEU A 124 -5.07 0.80 16.58
CA LEU A 124 -5.07 1.37 17.93
C LEU A 124 -3.93 2.40 18.10
N SER A 125 -2.78 2.21 17.48
CA SER A 125 -1.71 3.21 17.53
C SER A 125 -2.12 4.53 16.87
N LEU A 126 -2.95 4.49 15.83
CA LEU A 126 -3.45 5.68 15.15
C LEU A 126 -4.48 6.48 15.97
N THR A 127 -5.11 5.88 16.99
CA THR A 127 -6.03 6.59 17.88
C THR A 127 -5.34 7.33 19.01
N LYS A 128 -4.04 7.06 19.25
CA LYS A 128 -3.29 7.66 20.34
C LYS A 128 -2.91 9.12 20.04
N ASP A 129 -2.76 9.90 21.08
CA ASP A 129 -2.22 11.26 20.98
C ASP A 129 -0.77 11.21 20.43
N GLY A 130 -0.41 12.20 19.63
CA GLY A 130 0.89 12.24 18.95
C GLY A 130 1.00 11.36 17.68
N ALA A 131 -0.02 10.56 17.33
CA ALA A 131 -0.01 9.78 16.10
C ALA A 131 -0.10 10.66 14.84
N ARG A 132 -0.61 11.88 14.96
CA ARG A 132 -0.86 12.79 13.83
C ARG A 132 0.40 13.54 13.42
N LYS A 133 0.68 13.54 12.10
CA LYS A 133 1.79 14.31 11.52
C LYS A 133 1.54 15.82 11.47
N ASP A 134 0.26 16.25 11.53
CA ASP A 134 -0.10 17.67 11.50
C ASP A 134 0.05 18.40 12.85
N GLY A 135 0.58 17.72 13.86
CA GLY A 135 0.85 18.27 15.19
C GLY A 135 -0.38 18.61 16.04
N LYS A 136 -1.60 18.31 15.55
CA LYS A 136 -2.82 18.54 16.32
C LYS A 136 -2.97 17.51 17.43
N ALA A 137 -3.49 17.93 18.58
CA ALA A 137 -3.78 17.07 19.71
C ALA A 137 -4.77 15.95 19.34
N GLY A 138 -4.65 14.80 20.02
CA GLY A 138 -5.45 13.61 19.80
C GLY A 138 -4.97 12.74 18.64
N GLY A 139 -5.61 11.59 18.47
CA GLY A 139 -5.34 10.66 17.38
C GLY A 139 -6.06 11.01 16.07
N TYR A 140 -5.94 10.13 15.10
CA TYR A 140 -6.72 10.23 13.86
C TYR A 140 -8.19 9.95 14.10
N SER A 141 -9.07 10.67 13.40
CA SER A 141 -10.52 10.42 13.43
C SER A 141 -10.87 9.04 12.89
N LYS A 142 -12.03 8.51 13.30
CA LYS A 142 -12.56 7.23 12.79
C LYS A 142 -12.61 7.19 11.26
N GLY A 143 -13.03 8.27 10.62
CA GLY A 143 -13.09 8.38 9.16
C GLY A 143 -11.70 8.27 8.51
N SER A 144 -10.67 8.90 9.12
CA SER A 144 -9.29 8.78 8.64
C SER A 144 -8.77 7.35 8.79
N ILE A 145 -8.97 6.71 9.96
CA ILE A 145 -8.54 5.32 10.19
C ILE A 145 -9.28 4.36 9.25
N THR A 146 -10.56 4.60 8.96
CA THR A 146 -11.33 3.82 7.98
C THR A 146 -10.71 3.92 6.58
N LYS A 147 -10.26 5.10 6.15
CA LYS A 147 -9.56 5.26 4.87
C LYS A 147 -8.26 4.44 4.84
N THR A 148 -7.43 4.56 5.88
CA THR A 148 -6.20 3.78 6.03
C THR A 148 -6.47 2.27 5.99
N ARG A 149 -7.53 1.81 6.69
CA ARG A 149 -7.97 0.41 6.67
C ARG A 149 -8.35 -0.04 5.26
N ASN A 150 -9.09 0.76 4.53
CA ASN A 150 -9.55 0.41 3.17
C ASN A 150 -8.36 0.25 2.22
N VAL A 151 -7.34 1.12 2.33
CA VAL A 151 -6.10 1.00 1.55
C VAL A 151 -5.36 -0.28 1.90
N LEU A 152 -5.10 -0.53 3.19
CA LEU A 152 -4.40 -1.74 3.64
C LEU A 152 -5.17 -3.00 3.26
N SER A 153 -6.50 -3.01 3.44
CA SER A 153 -7.35 -4.16 3.08
C SER A 153 -7.35 -4.42 1.58
N SER A 154 -7.32 -3.39 0.74
CA SER A 154 -7.23 -3.55 -0.73
C SER A 154 -5.94 -4.24 -1.13
N ILE A 155 -4.82 -3.82 -0.57
CA ILE A 155 -3.49 -4.40 -0.84
C ILE A 155 -3.43 -5.85 -0.38
N LEU A 156 -3.86 -6.13 0.86
CA LEU A 156 -3.84 -7.49 1.41
C LEU A 156 -4.85 -8.43 0.75
N ARG A 157 -5.95 -7.90 0.21
CA ARG A 157 -6.88 -8.67 -0.62
C ARG A 157 -6.20 -9.12 -1.91
N THR A 158 -5.49 -8.22 -2.60
CA THR A 158 -4.72 -8.60 -3.79
C THR A 158 -3.64 -9.63 -3.45
N ALA A 159 -2.99 -9.50 -2.28
CA ALA A 159 -2.04 -10.53 -1.82
C ALA A 159 -2.70 -11.90 -1.61
N THR A 160 -3.98 -11.93 -1.22
CA THR A 160 -4.76 -13.16 -1.10
C THR A 160 -5.18 -13.69 -2.48
N GLU A 161 -5.61 -12.81 -3.38
CA GLU A 161 -5.95 -13.17 -4.78
C GLU A 161 -4.74 -13.72 -5.54
N TRP A 162 -3.54 -13.24 -5.22
CA TRP A 162 -2.28 -13.74 -5.79
C TRP A 162 -1.68 -14.93 -5.01
N GLU A 163 -2.45 -15.50 -4.08
CA GLU A 163 -2.07 -16.68 -3.28
C GLU A 163 -0.77 -16.51 -2.46
N ILE A 164 -0.38 -15.26 -2.16
CA ILE A 164 0.79 -14.93 -1.36
C ILE A 164 0.51 -15.12 0.13
N ILE A 165 -0.74 -14.87 0.54
CA ILE A 165 -1.26 -15.11 1.88
C ILE A 165 -2.62 -15.83 1.80
N ASP A 166 -2.92 -16.68 2.78
CA ASP A 166 -4.14 -17.51 2.77
C ASP A 166 -5.44 -16.69 2.95
N ARG A 167 -5.38 -15.56 3.65
CA ARG A 167 -6.55 -14.73 3.98
C ARG A 167 -6.16 -13.30 4.31
N ASN A 168 -7.07 -12.37 4.08
CA ASN A 168 -6.88 -10.97 4.43
C ASN A 168 -7.06 -10.75 5.95
N PRO A 169 -5.99 -10.37 6.69
CA PRO A 169 -6.08 -10.14 8.13
C PRO A 169 -6.97 -8.96 8.55
N CYS A 170 -7.24 -8.01 7.62
CA CYS A 170 -8.12 -6.87 7.89
C CYS A 170 -9.60 -7.26 8.07
N ASP A 171 -10.04 -8.39 7.54
CA ASP A 171 -11.46 -8.77 7.55
C ASP A 171 -11.98 -9.03 8.97
N LYS A 172 -11.10 -9.47 9.88
CA LYS A 172 -11.44 -9.76 11.28
C LYS A 172 -11.26 -8.58 12.23
N VAL A 173 -10.79 -7.43 11.74
CA VAL A 173 -10.47 -6.26 12.58
C VAL A 173 -11.56 -5.21 12.46
N ARG A 174 -12.12 -4.82 13.60
CA ARG A 174 -13.09 -3.72 13.72
C ARG A 174 -12.38 -2.48 14.24
N ILE A 175 -12.61 -1.32 13.61
CA ILE A 175 -12.05 -0.06 14.06
C ILE A 175 -12.80 0.39 15.31
N GLN A 176 -12.08 0.43 16.44
CA GLN A 176 -12.54 1.01 17.69
C GLN A 176 -12.01 2.46 17.74
N ALA A 177 -12.78 3.39 17.27
CA ALA A 177 -12.50 4.81 17.38
C ALA A 177 -13.81 5.53 17.66
N GLU A 178 -13.76 6.55 18.52
CA GLU A 178 -14.91 7.39 18.76
C GLU A 178 -15.37 8.03 17.46
N SER A 179 -16.65 7.91 17.20
CA SER A 179 -17.29 8.64 16.12
C SER A 179 -17.51 10.06 16.62
N THR A 180 -16.63 10.96 16.26
CA THR A 180 -17.03 12.36 16.17
C THR A 180 -17.96 12.50 14.98
N ALA A 181 -19.15 11.92 15.11
CA ALA A 181 -20.23 12.24 14.20
C ALA A 181 -20.60 13.69 14.52
N ASP A 182 -19.90 14.63 13.90
CA ASP A 182 -20.47 15.94 13.71
C ASP A 182 -21.83 15.69 13.08
N LYS A 183 -22.89 15.96 13.86
CA LYS A 183 -24.24 15.94 13.32
C LYS A 183 -24.17 16.82 12.09
N LEU A 184 -24.57 16.27 10.96
CA LEU A 184 -24.68 17.02 9.72
C LEU A 184 -25.42 18.32 10.08
N LYS A 185 -24.71 19.44 10.00
CA LYS A 185 -25.31 20.75 10.24
C LYS A 185 -25.99 21.14 8.93
N PHE A 186 -27.28 21.05 8.93
CA PHE A 186 -28.09 21.60 7.85
C PHE A 186 -28.39 23.07 8.16
N PHE A 187 -28.45 23.88 7.13
CA PHE A 187 -28.97 25.23 7.28
C PHE A 187 -30.43 25.15 7.70
N THR A 188 -30.84 25.97 8.67
CA THR A 188 -32.26 26.21 8.89
C THR A 188 -32.81 26.98 7.67
N PRO A 189 -34.12 26.99 7.43
CA PRO A 189 -34.71 27.79 6.35
C PRO A 189 -34.26 29.24 6.38
N GLU A 190 -34.19 29.87 7.58
CA GLU A 190 -33.72 31.24 7.79
C GLU A 190 -32.24 31.43 7.44
N GLN A 191 -31.40 30.47 7.85
CA GLN A 191 -29.97 30.48 7.51
C GLN A 191 -29.76 30.27 6.01
N ALA A 192 -30.55 29.42 5.38
CA ALA A 192 -30.50 29.20 3.94
C ALA A 192 -30.93 30.48 3.18
N ALA A 193 -32.01 31.16 3.62
CA ALA A 193 -32.44 32.41 3.04
C ALA A 193 -31.38 33.50 3.16
N THR A 194 -30.78 33.64 4.35
CA THR A 194 -29.68 34.59 4.60
C THR A 194 -28.47 34.29 3.73
N PHE A 195 -28.10 32.99 3.57
CA PHE A 195 -26.99 32.58 2.73
C PHE A 195 -27.26 32.93 1.25
N LEU A 196 -28.47 32.67 0.75
CA LEU A 196 -28.87 33.00 -0.62
C LEU A 196 -28.82 34.52 -0.86
N GLN A 197 -29.32 35.34 0.09
CA GLN A 197 -29.20 36.79 0.00
C GLN A 197 -27.74 37.25 -0.05
N TYR A 198 -26.85 36.59 0.69
CA TYR A 198 -25.43 36.95 0.69
C TYR A 198 -24.74 36.65 -0.63
N ILE A 199 -25.07 35.54 -1.31
CA ILE A 199 -24.45 35.16 -2.60
C ILE A 199 -25.04 35.97 -3.78
N GLU A 200 -26.20 36.61 -3.59
CA GLU A 200 -26.77 37.51 -4.59
C GLU A 200 -26.18 38.91 -4.55
N GLN A 201 -25.44 39.23 -3.47
CA GLN A 201 -24.80 40.55 -3.35
C GLN A 201 -23.49 40.58 -4.18
N PRO A 202 -23.17 41.75 -4.77
CA PRO A 202 -21.90 41.94 -5.45
C PRO A 202 -20.72 41.63 -4.49
N TYR A 203 -19.81 40.76 -4.88
CA TYR A 203 -18.67 40.42 -4.07
C TYR A 203 -17.36 40.83 -4.74
N THR A 204 -16.36 41.10 -3.92
CA THR A 204 -15.06 41.54 -4.37
C THR A 204 -14.09 40.37 -4.48
N VAL A 205 -13.59 40.10 -5.68
CA VAL A 205 -12.56 39.04 -5.92
C VAL A 205 -11.22 39.68 -6.11
N ARG A 206 -10.20 39.18 -5.38
CA ARG A 206 -8.81 39.51 -5.64
C ARG A 206 -8.19 38.51 -6.62
N VAL A 207 -7.92 38.93 -7.83
CA VAL A 207 -7.25 38.12 -8.85
C VAL A 207 -5.95 38.83 -9.27
N GLY A 208 -4.80 38.19 -9.06
CA GLY A 208 -3.52 38.72 -9.49
C GLY A 208 -3.13 40.06 -8.87
N GLY A 209 -3.53 40.34 -7.62
CA GLY A 209 -3.24 41.60 -6.93
C GLY A 209 -4.21 42.73 -7.25
N HIS A 210 -5.14 42.56 -8.17
CA HIS A 210 -6.19 43.52 -8.49
C HIS A 210 -7.53 43.13 -7.89
N THR A 211 -8.25 44.12 -7.38
CA THR A 211 -9.60 43.95 -6.84
C THR A 211 -10.61 44.12 -8.00
N ARG A 212 -11.43 43.12 -8.28
CA ARG A 212 -12.57 43.22 -9.22
C ARG A 212 -13.87 43.05 -8.45
N ILE A 213 -14.84 43.85 -8.79
CA ILE A 213 -16.22 43.73 -8.29
C ILE A 213 -16.97 42.95 -9.34
N ASP A 214 -17.58 41.82 -8.97
CA ASP A 214 -18.49 41.09 -9.83
C ASP A 214 -19.89 41.58 -9.54
N GLU A 215 -20.42 42.37 -10.44
CA GLU A 215 -21.79 42.95 -10.35
C GLU A 215 -22.87 41.92 -10.66
N THR A 216 -22.51 40.75 -11.19
CA THR A 216 -23.51 39.78 -11.68
C THR A 216 -23.95 38.79 -10.58
N GLY A 217 -23.27 38.73 -9.44
CA GLY A 217 -23.60 37.82 -8.34
C GLY A 217 -23.51 36.32 -8.68
N LYS A 218 -22.95 35.97 -9.85
CA LYS A 218 -22.78 34.57 -10.26
C LYS A 218 -21.37 34.09 -9.90
N ALA A 219 -21.33 33.19 -8.94
CA ALA A 219 -20.11 32.38 -8.68
C ALA A 219 -19.94 31.42 -9.86
N TYR A 220 -18.77 31.45 -10.48
CA TYR A 220 -18.32 30.47 -11.46
C TYR A 220 -17.54 29.33 -10.77
#